data_2ecc55a99e385716754487c77aed3ca2
#
_entry.id   2ecc55a99e385716754487c77aed3ca2
#
_cell.length_a   1.000
_cell.length_b   1.000
_cell.length_c   1.000
_cell.angle_alpha   90.00
_cell.angle_beta   90.00
_cell.angle_gamma   90.00
#
_symmetry.space_group_name_H-M   'P 1'
#
loop_
_entity.id
_entity.type
_entity.pdbx_description
1 polymer ?
#
loop_
_entity_poly.entity_id
_entity_poly.type
_entity_poly.pdbx_seq_one_letter_code
_entity_poly.pdbx_strand_id
1 'polypeptide(L)'
;GSGAVAEAYEIEQSLIFERSSSAYLHRTPSSTSNQRTFTISTWVKRAGSNAGTNDYDNIFGNYKNVTQSDSTHFEIVFYQDDLHVILWNTGLLITNRVFRDISAWYHIVVAVDSTSGTANNRVRLYVNGVEETSFATRNNPAQNFQFANNLSGTQQLVGNAYSGTNNMYDGQM
;
A
#
# COMPACT_ATOMS: atom_id res chain seq x y z
N GLY A 1 -9.05 36.30 -21.31
CA GLY A 1 -7.99 35.55 -20.69
C GLY A 1 -8.16 34.10 -21.03
N SER A 2 -7.29 33.52 -21.91
CA SER A 2 -7.22 32.09 -22.17
C SER A 2 -6.69 31.41 -20.92
N GLY A 3 -7.54 30.75 -20.18
CA GLY A 3 -7.09 29.88 -19.11
C GLY A 3 -6.22 28.77 -19.72
N ALA A 4 -4.97 28.66 -19.27
CA ALA A 4 -4.14 27.51 -19.60
C ALA A 4 -4.87 26.26 -19.14
N VAL A 5 -5.26 25.39 -20.07
CA VAL A 5 -5.72 24.05 -19.76
C VAL A 5 -4.46 23.35 -19.22
N ALA A 6 -4.48 22.95 -17.96
CA ALA A 6 -3.42 22.11 -17.44
C ALA A 6 -3.35 20.87 -18.33
N GLU A 7 -2.21 20.64 -18.99
CA GLU A 7 -2.01 19.39 -19.72
C GLU A 7 -2.23 18.24 -18.74
N ALA A 8 -3.10 17.30 -19.10
CA ALA A 8 -3.30 16.11 -18.33
C ALA A 8 -1.95 15.36 -18.31
N TYR A 9 -1.40 15.12 -17.12
CA TYR A 9 -0.18 14.31 -16.99
C TYR A 9 -0.47 12.90 -17.51
N GLU A 10 0.16 12.55 -18.60
CA GLU A 10 0.00 11.24 -19.23
C GLU A 10 1.14 10.32 -18.76
N ILE A 11 0.77 9.17 -18.21
CA ILE A 11 1.75 8.15 -17.83
C ILE A 11 1.92 7.24 -19.05
N GLU A 12 3.02 7.43 -19.77
CA GLU A 12 3.32 6.67 -20.98
C GLU A 12 3.84 5.26 -20.73
N GLN A 13 4.25 4.95 -19.49
CA GLN A 13 4.86 3.68 -19.12
C GLN A 13 4.34 3.18 -17.79
N SER A 14 4.18 1.86 -17.69
CA SER A 14 3.85 1.16 -16.46
C SER A 14 4.66 -0.12 -16.35
N LEU A 15 4.85 -0.59 -15.14
CA LEU A 15 5.42 -1.91 -14.87
C LEU A 15 4.29 -2.94 -14.84
N ILE A 16 4.52 -4.09 -15.45
CA ILE A 16 3.64 -5.24 -15.38
C ILE A 16 4.20 -6.20 -14.33
N PHE A 17 3.35 -6.56 -13.38
CA PHE A 17 3.64 -7.55 -12.36
C PHE A 17 2.80 -8.78 -12.65
N GLU A 18 3.46 -9.92 -12.83
CA GLU A 18 2.80 -11.21 -13.05
C GLU A 18 3.09 -12.09 -11.83
N ARG A 19 2.04 -12.49 -11.14
CA ARG A 19 2.13 -13.38 -9.98
C ARG A 19 2.84 -14.69 -10.33
N SER A 20 2.53 -15.26 -11.50
CA SER A 20 3.14 -16.50 -11.98
C SER A 20 4.66 -16.42 -12.20
N SER A 21 5.16 -15.23 -12.48
CA SER A 21 6.58 -14.94 -12.69
C SER A 21 7.29 -14.52 -11.40
N SER A 22 6.56 -14.39 -10.29
CA SER A 22 7.09 -13.87 -9.02
C SER A 22 7.75 -12.49 -9.18
N ALA A 23 7.17 -11.62 -10.01
CA ALA A 23 7.72 -10.31 -10.31
C ALA A 23 7.48 -9.33 -9.16
N TYR A 24 8.54 -8.73 -8.66
CA TYR A 24 8.47 -7.65 -7.66
C TYR A 24 9.73 -6.78 -7.70
N LEU A 25 9.63 -5.57 -7.15
CA LEU A 25 10.79 -4.72 -6.92
C LEU A 25 11.10 -4.68 -5.42
N HIS A 26 12.38 -4.51 -5.09
CA HIS A 26 12.77 -4.33 -3.69
C HIS A 26 13.91 -3.35 -3.52
N ARG A 27 13.96 -2.77 -2.33
CA ARG A 27 15.06 -1.95 -1.84
C ARG A 27 15.32 -2.26 -0.38
N THR A 28 16.57 -2.34 0.00
CA THR A 28 17.00 -2.46 1.42
C THR A 28 17.75 -1.19 1.81
N PRO A 29 17.21 -0.33 2.70
CA PRO A 29 17.92 0.82 3.19
C PRO A 29 19.21 0.41 3.93
N SER A 30 20.33 1.09 3.63
CA SER A 30 21.60 0.89 4.34
C SER A 30 21.66 1.63 5.68
N SER A 31 20.84 2.67 5.84
CA SER A 31 20.71 3.46 7.07
C SER A 31 19.25 3.71 7.40
N THR A 32 18.93 3.76 8.69
CA THR A 32 17.59 4.10 9.16
C THR A 32 17.32 5.58 8.94
N SER A 33 16.13 5.88 8.40
CA SER A 33 15.64 7.25 8.26
C SER A 33 14.27 7.41 8.94
N ASN A 34 13.42 8.34 8.50
CA ASN A 34 12.17 8.62 9.17
C ASN A 34 11.19 7.43 9.09
N GLN A 35 10.87 6.86 10.25
CA GLN A 35 9.96 5.72 10.41
C GLN A 35 8.55 6.14 10.85
N ARG A 36 8.33 7.42 11.16
CA ARG A 36 7.08 7.93 11.73
C ARG A 36 6.25 8.73 10.74
N THR A 37 6.91 9.30 9.73
CA THR A 37 6.26 10.15 8.73
C THR A 37 6.76 9.76 7.34
N PHE A 38 5.87 9.25 6.51
CA PHE A 38 6.16 8.86 5.13
C PHE A 38 4.87 8.78 4.31
N THR A 39 5.02 8.79 3.00
CA THR A 39 3.91 8.62 2.06
C THR A 39 4.28 7.57 1.03
N ILE A 40 3.32 6.70 0.72
CA ILE A 40 3.37 5.77 -0.41
C ILE A 40 2.30 6.20 -1.38
N SER A 41 2.70 6.44 -2.63
CA SER A 41 1.82 6.90 -3.70
C SER A 41 2.11 6.09 -4.96
N THR A 42 1.08 5.49 -5.54
CA THR A 42 1.20 4.69 -6.75
C THR A 42 -0.11 4.67 -7.53
N TRP A 43 0.00 4.53 -8.84
CA TRP A 43 -1.11 4.13 -9.69
C TRP A 43 -1.12 2.61 -9.79
N VAL A 44 -2.30 2.02 -9.73
CA VAL A 44 -2.49 0.56 -9.81
C VAL A 44 -3.66 0.22 -10.74
N LYS A 45 -3.49 -0.83 -11.51
CA LYS A 45 -4.55 -1.46 -12.29
C LYS A 45 -4.47 -2.96 -12.08
N ARG A 46 -5.53 -3.55 -11.57
CA ARG A 46 -5.58 -4.97 -11.21
C ARG A 46 -5.75 -5.85 -12.46
N ALA A 47 -5.15 -7.03 -12.48
CA ALA A 47 -5.37 -8.02 -13.55
C ALA A 47 -6.67 -8.82 -13.36
N GLY A 48 -7.16 -8.93 -12.13
CA GLY A 48 -8.38 -9.68 -11.79
C GLY A 48 -8.99 -9.27 -10.46
N SER A 49 -10.20 -9.77 -10.21
CA SER A 49 -10.84 -9.70 -8.90
C SER A 49 -10.40 -10.90 -8.07
N ASN A 50 -10.16 -10.68 -6.78
CA ASN A 50 -9.92 -11.75 -5.80
C ASN A 50 -11.09 -11.96 -4.83
N ALA A 51 -12.29 -11.49 -5.22
CA ALA A 51 -13.50 -11.72 -4.46
C ALA A 51 -13.76 -13.22 -4.28
N GLY A 52 -13.98 -13.64 -3.03
CA GLY A 52 -14.23 -15.03 -2.67
C GLY A 52 -12.99 -15.94 -2.68
N THR A 53 -11.80 -15.39 -2.90
CA THR A 53 -10.52 -16.09 -2.72
C THR A 53 -9.85 -15.66 -1.42
N ASN A 54 -8.80 -16.37 -1.04
CA ASN A 54 -7.91 -15.95 0.05
C ASN A 54 -6.60 -15.33 -0.49
N ASP A 55 -6.63 -14.84 -1.73
CA ASP A 55 -5.48 -14.23 -2.35
C ASP A 55 -5.30 -12.78 -1.91
N TYR A 56 -4.07 -12.39 -1.77
CA TYR A 56 -3.63 -11.03 -1.44
C TYR A 56 -2.88 -10.45 -2.63
N ASP A 57 -3.36 -9.32 -3.17
CA ASP A 57 -2.65 -8.55 -4.20
C ASP A 57 -1.85 -7.44 -3.52
N ASN A 58 -0.62 -7.74 -3.12
CA ASN A 58 0.21 -6.79 -2.37
C ASN A 58 0.77 -5.70 -3.27
N ILE A 59 0.34 -4.46 -3.05
CA ILE A 59 0.87 -3.27 -3.71
C ILE A 59 2.24 -2.92 -3.14
N PHE A 60 2.34 -2.90 -1.82
CA PHE A 60 3.55 -2.54 -1.10
C PHE A 60 3.63 -3.30 0.22
N GLY A 61 4.84 -3.68 0.60
CA GLY A 61 5.10 -4.25 1.92
C GLY A 61 6.52 -3.98 2.39
N ASN A 62 6.76 -4.15 3.67
CA ASN A 62 8.11 -4.21 4.21
C ASN A 62 8.38 -5.59 4.83
N TYR A 63 9.57 -6.10 4.61
CA TYR A 63 9.99 -7.41 5.08
C TYR A 63 11.32 -7.31 5.81
N LYS A 64 11.30 -7.60 7.09
CA LYS A 64 12.50 -7.76 7.89
C LYS A 64 12.69 -9.23 8.17
N ASN A 65 13.65 -9.81 7.46
CA ASN A 65 14.07 -11.19 7.55
C ASN A 65 13.53 -11.99 8.76
N VAL A 66 12.73 -13.02 8.46
CA VAL A 66 12.64 -14.33 9.10
C VAL A 66 11.56 -14.61 10.14
N THR A 67 10.98 -13.70 10.85
CA THR A 67 9.85 -14.06 11.71
C THR A 67 8.67 -13.16 11.43
N GLN A 68 7.58 -13.76 10.97
CA GLN A 68 6.28 -13.10 10.76
C GLN A 68 5.66 -12.50 12.05
N SER A 69 6.46 -12.28 13.08
CA SER A 69 6.02 -11.76 14.38
C SER A 69 6.42 -10.30 14.62
N ASP A 70 6.94 -9.60 13.59
CA ASP A 70 7.32 -8.20 13.75
C ASP A 70 6.09 -7.31 13.66
N SER A 71 5.61 -6.83 14.82
CA SER A 71 4.46 -5.91 14.93
C SER A 71 4.63 -4.59 14.16
N THR A 72 5.77 -4.38 13.51
CA THR A 72 6.07 -3.19 12.70
C THR A 72 5.93 -3.43 11.19
N HIS A 73 5.60 -4.66 10.77
CA HIS A 73 5.37 -5.03 9.37
C HIS A 73 4.16 -4.28 8.81
N PHE A 74 4.37 -3.56 7.72
CA PHE A 74 3.38 -2.69 7.11
C PHE A 74 3.09 -3.15 5.69
N GLU A 75 1.80 -3.23 5.33
CA GLU A 75 1.36 -3.64 4.00
C GLU A 75 0.24 -2.75 3.48
N ILE A 76 0.20 -2.61 2.15
CA ILE A 76 -0.93 -2.08 1.38
C ILE A 76 -1.32 -3.18 0.40
N VAL A 77 -2.56 -3.67 0.50
CA VAL A 77 -2.96 -4.88 -0.22
C VAL A 77 -4.44 -4.85 -0.59
N PHE A 78 -4.79 -5.40 -1.75
CA PHE A 78 -6.17 -5.77 -2.04
C PHE A 78 -6.45 -7.19 -1.51
N TYR A 79 -7.52 -7.31 -0.73
CA TYR A 79 -8.03 -8.59 -0.23
C TYR A 79 -9.55 -8.61 -0.37
N GLN A 80 -10.09 -9.62 -1.06
CA GLN A 80 -11.53 -9.74 -1.36
C GLN A 80 -12.13 -8.47 -2.01
N ASP A 81 -11.36 -7.82 -2.88
CA ASP A 81 -11.66 -6.56 -3.56
C ASP A 81 -11.65 -5.29 -2.69
N ASP A 82 -11.47 -5.38 -1.38
CA ASP A 82 -11.29 -4.24 -0.50
C ASP A 82 -9.81 -3.83 -0.47
N LEU A 83 -9.53 -2.56 -0.16
CA LEU A 83 -8.16 -2.10 0.07
C LEU A 83 -7.87 -2.10 1.56
N HIS A 84 -6.83 -2.79 1.94
CA HIS A 84 -6.36 -2.92 3.31
C HIS A 84 -5.01 -2.22 3.48
N VAL A 85 -4.89 -1.42 4.52
CA VAL A 85 -3.61 -0.98 5.10
C VAL A 85 -3.44 -1.77 6.39
N ILE A 86 -2.42 -2.59 6.46
CA ILE A 86 -2.22 -3.56 7.53
C ILE A 86 -0.92 -3.25 8.27
N LEU A 87 -0.95 -3.40 9.59
CA LEU A 87 0.22 -3.45 10.44
C LEU A 87 0.25 -4.83 11.08
N TRP A 88 1.09 -5.72 10.55
CA TRP A 88 1.08 -7.12 10.89
C TRP A 88 -0.35 -7.70 10.72
N ASN A 89 -0.83 -8.53 11.56
CA ASN A 89 -2.20 -9.09 11.51
C ASN A 89 -3.30 -8.12 11.95
N THR A 90 -2.99 -6.83 12.11
CA THR A 90 -3.97 -5.82 12.51
C THR A 90 -4.30 -4.91 11.35
N GLY A 91 -5.53 -4.97 10.85
CA GLY A 91 -6.02 -3.99 9.89
C GLY A 91 -6.01 -2.60 10.50
N LEU A 92 -5.19 -1.69 9.95
CA LEU A 92 -5.25 -0.27 10.30
C LEU A 92 -6.44 0.39 9.63
N LEU A 93 -6.54 0.24 8.32
CA LEU A 93 -7.65 0.72 7.50
C LEU A 93 -8.12 -0.42 6.61
N ILE A 94 -9.42 -0.73 6.64
CA ILE A 94 -10.08 -1.64 5.70
C ILE A 94 -11.23 -0.87 5.08
N THR A 95 -11.22 -0.67 3.77
CA THR A 95 -12.23 0.15 3.10
C THR A 95 -13.59 -0.55 3.04
N ASN A 96 -14.68 0.23 3.08
CA ASN A 96 -16.00 -0.25 2.63
C ASN A 96 -16.10 -0.22 1.10
N ARG A 97 -15.26 0.58 0.46
CA ARG A 97 -15.13 0.64 -0.99
C ARG A 97 -14.55 -0.64 -1.52
N VAL A 98 -15.12 -1.16 -2.61
CA VAL A 98 -14.61 -2.29 -3.38
C VAL A 98 -14.01 -1.82 -4.71
N PHE A 99 -12.97 -2.52 -5.18
CA PHE A 99 -12.16 -2.18 -6.35
C PHE A 99 -12.29 -3.27 -7.43
N ARG A 100 -13.51 -3.46 -7.94
CA ARG A 100 -13.86 -4.55 -8.88
C ARG A 100 -13.63 -4.22 -10.35
N ASP A 101 -13.53 -2.94 -10.68
CA ASP A 101 -13.28 -2.53 -12.06
C ASP A 101 -11.80 -2.76 -12.42
N ILE A 102 -11.52 -3.89 -13.05
CA ILE A 102 -10.17 -4.26 -13.51
C ILE A 102 -9.72 -3.47 -14.75
N SER A 103 -10.62 -2.73 -15.39
CA SER A 103 -10.27 -1.83 -16.49
C SER A 103 -9.77 -0.46 -16.00
N ALA A 104 -10.09 -0.10 -14.75
CA ALA A 104 -9.78 1.19 -14.19
C ALA A 104 -8.36 1.25 -13.59
N TRP A 105 -7.74 2.41 -13.73
CA TRP A 105 -6.60 2.82 -12.94
C TRP A 105 -7.06 3.49 -11.65
N TYR A 106 -6.42 3.14 -10.55
CA TYR A 106 -6.63 3.76 -9.25
C TYR A 106 -5.34 4.41 -8.77
N HIS A 107 -5.40 5.70 -8.44
CA HIS A 107 -4.31 6.36 -7.72
C HIS A 107 -4.50 6.14 -6.22
N ILE A 108 -3.63 5.37 -5.62
CA ILE A 108 -3.65 5.05 -4.19
C ILE A 108 -2.55 5.84 -3.49
N VAL A 109 -2.93 6.60 -2.47
CA VAL A 109 -1.98 7.31 -1.60
C VAL A 109 -2.25 6.95 -0.15
N VAL A 110 -1.25 6.41 0.53
CA VAL A 110 -1.27 6.19 1.98
C VAL A 110 -0.29 7.14 2.63
N ALA A 111 -0.82 8.11 3.37
CA ALA A 111 -0.05 9.10 4.11
C ALA A 111 0.00 8.72 5.60
N VAL A 112 1.21 8.54 6.11
CA VAL A 112 1.47 8.19 7.50
C VAL A 112 2.14 9.35 8.22
N ASP A 113 1.57 9.75 9.35
CA ASP A 113 2.14 10.66 10.32
C ASP A 113 1.78 10.22 11.73
N SER A 114 2.53 9.27 12.27
CA SER A 114 2.27 8.75 13.61
C SER A 114 2.54 9.79 14.70
N THR A 115 3.18 10.91 14.41
CA THR A 115 3.44 11.98 15.38
C THR A 115 2.21 12.80 15.70
N SER A 116 1.18 12.73 14.84
CA SER A 116 -0.06 13.48 15.00
C SER A 116 -0.74 13.20 16.36
N GLY A 117 -1.11 14.28 17.06
CA GLY A 117 -1.93 14.20 18.28
C GLY A 117 -3.35 13.67 18.00
N THR A 118 -3.86 13.88 16.78
CA THR A 118 -5.16 13.38 16.36
C THR A 118 -5.03 11.99 15.76
N ALA A 119 -5.62 10.99 16.42
CA ALA A 119 -5.46 9.59 16.05
C ALA A 119 -5.80 9.30 14.58
N ASN A 120 -6.92 9.85 14.09
CA ASN A 120 -7.37 9.62 12.70
C ASN A 120 -6.47 10.26 11.64
N ASN A 121 -5.56 11.15 12.01
CA ASN A 121 -4.59 11.75 11.09
C ASN A 121 -3.29 10.94 10.98
N ARG A 122 -3.10 9.90 11.83
CA ARG A 122 -1.86 9.11 11.84
C ARG A 122 -1.70 8.22 10.63
N VAL A 123 -2.82 7.72 10.06
CA VAL A 123 -2.84 7.01 8.79
C VAL A 123 -4.05 7.49 8.00
N ARG A 124 -3.81 8.02 6.81
CA ARG A 124 -4.85 8.48 5.88
C ARG A 124 -4.68 7.80 4.53
N LEU A 125 -5.80 7.47 3.91
CA LEU A 125 -5.89 6.84 2.60
C LEU A 125 -6.59 7.78 1.63
N TYR A 126 -6.04 7.93 0.44
CA TYR A 126 -6.66 8.66 -0.65
C TYR A 126 -6.80 7.74 -1.87
N VAL A 127 -7.93 7.84 -2.53
CA VAL A 127 -8.21 7.13 -3.79
C VAL A 127 -8.57 8.17 -4.85
N ASN A 128 -7.82 8.20 -5.93
CA ASN A 128 -8.00 9.17 -7.03
C ASN A 128 -8.06 10.64 -6.53
N GLY A 129 -7.18 10.98 -5.58
CA GLY A 129 -7.08 12.31 -5.01
C GLY A 129 -8.12 12.67 -3.94
N VAL A 130 -9.08 11.79 -3.66
CA VAL A 130 -10.12 12.01 -2.64
C VAL A 130 -9.80 11.19 -1.39
N GLU A 131 -9.83 11.83 -0.21
CA GLU A 131 -9.63 11.13 1.06
C GLU A 131 -10.75 10.11 1.29
N GLU A 132 -10.37 8.85 1.55
CA GLU A 132 -11.32 7.82 1.93
C GLU A 132 -11.66 7.98 3.42
N THR A 133 -12.93 8.06 3.72
CA THR A 133 -13.44 8.26 5.09
C THR A 133 -14.34 7.14 5.56
N SER A 134 -14.73 6.23 4.65
CA SER A 134 -15.63 5.11 4.94
C SER A 134 -14.84 3.80 5.07
N PHE A 135 -14.74 3.30 6.29
CA PHE A 135 -13.97 2.10 6.61
C PHE A 135 -14.82 1.07 7.36
N ALA A 136 -14.66 -0.19 6.99
CA ALA A 136 -15.14 -1.33 7.76
C ALA A 136 -14.32 -1.51 9.05
N THR A 137 -13.02 -1.18 8.98
CA THR A 137 -12.12 -1.19 10.12
C THR A 137 -11.25 0.07 10.09
N ARG A 138 -11.13 0.73 11.24
CA ARG A 138 -10.17 1.82 11.46
C ARG A 138 -9.53 1.66 12.84
N ASN A 139 -8.29 1.20 12.87
CA ASN A 139 -7.45 1.10 14.05
C ASN A 139 -6.25 2.02 13.86
N ASN A 140 -6.12 3.01 14.71
CA ASN A 140 -5.02 3.96 14.59
C ASN A 140 -3.80 3.45 15.38
N PRO A 141 -2.57 3.55 14.83
CA PRO A 141 -1.37 3.22 15.58
C PRO A 141 -1.22 4.17 16.78
N ALA A 142 -0.45 3.76 17.78
CA ALA A 142 -0.10 4.64 18.89
C ALA A 142 0.61 5.91 18.40
N GLN A 143 0.48 7.01 19.14
CA GLN A 143 1.23 8.21 18.84
C GLN A 143 2.75 7.91 18.90
N ASN A 144 3.49 8.45 17.93
CA ASN A 144 4.93 8.23 17.77
C ASN A 144 5.33 6.76 17.46
N PHE A 145 4.39 5.94 16.98
CA PHE A 145 4.70 4.59 16.55
C PHE A 145 5.77 4.61 15.45
N GLN A 146 6.74 3.69 15.54
CA GLN A 146 7.81 3.52 14.55
C GLN A 146 7.49 2.32 13.68
N PHE A 147 7.23 2.58 12.40
CA PHE A 147 7.03 1.53 11.40
C PHE A 147 8.37 0.95 10.95
N ALA A 148 8.39 -0.27 10.40
CA ALA A 148 9.59 -0.84 9.79
C ALA A 148 9.96 -0.21 8.45
N ASN A 149 9.12 0.66 7.91
CA ASN A 149 9.46 1.48 6.75
C ASN A 149 10.70 2.34 7.05
N ASN A 150 11.62 2.38 6.09
CA ASN A 150 12.89 3.12 6.20
C ASN A 150 13.84 2.64 7.31
N LEU A 151 13.59 1.48 7.93
CA LEU A 151 14.51 0.86 8.86
C LEU A 151 15.66 0.16 8.08
N SER A 152 16.89 0.40 8.51
CA SER A 152 18.08 -0.27 7.95
C SER A 152 17.93 -1.79 8.00
N GLY A 153 18.31 -2.44 6.91
CA GLY A 153 18.23 -3.91 6.79
C GLY A 153 16.82 -4.47 6.57
N THR A 154 15.80 -3.63 6.50
CA THR A 154 14.42 -4.05 6.19
C THR A 154 14.14 -3.86 4.70
N GLN A 155 13.79 -4.92 3.98
CA GLN A 155 13.39 -4.80 2.59
C GLN A 155 12.05 -4.06 2.48
N GLN A 156 11.98 -3.13 1.55
CA GLN A 156 10.77 -2.50 1.08
C GLN A 156 10.45 -3.10 -0.29
N LEU A 157 9.24 -3.61 -0.45
CA LEU A 157 8.81 -4.39 -1.59
C LEU A 157 7.68 -3.68 -2.32
N VAL A 158 7.72 -3.67 -3.64
CA VAL A 158 6.62 -3.24 -4.51
C VAL A 158 6.16 -4.46 -5.29
N GLY A 159 4.87 -4.74 -5.29
CA GLY A 159 4.31 -5.94 -5.89
C GLY A 159 4.39 -7.19 -5.02
N ASN A 160 4.85 -7.07 -3.78
CA ASN A 160 4.95 -8.16 -2.81
C ASN A 160 4.98 -7.62 -1.38
N ALA A 161 4.72 -8.47 -0.38
CA ALA A 161 4.85 -8.13 1.04
C ALA A 161 5.85 -9.02 1.77
N TYR A 162 6.09 -10.23 1.28
CA TYR A 162 7.09 -11.15 1.83
C TYR A 162 7.95 -11.75 0.72
N SER A 163 8.99 -12.48 1.09
CA SER A 163 9.80 -13.28 0.17
C SER A 163 9.10 -14.56 -0.34
N GLY A 164 7.78 -14.67 -0.24
CA GLY A 164 6.99 -15.83 -0.68
C GLY A 164 6.20 -15.56 -1.95
N THR A 165 5.70 -16.63 -2.59
CA THR A 165 5.04 -16.57 -3.90
C THR A 165 3.53 -16.34 -3.85
N ASN A 166 2.89 -16.41 -2.68
CA ASN A 166 1.41 -16.49 -2.59
C ASN A 166 0.70 -15.14 -2.43
N ASN A 167 1.43 -14.04 -2.21
CA ASN A 167 0.86 -12.74 -1.90
C ASN A 167 1.39 -11.65 -2.83
N MET A 168 1.56 -11.99 -4.10
CA MET A 168 2.11 -11.08 -5.10
C MET A 168 1.00 -10.31 -5.80
N TYR A 169 1.32 -9.09 -6.18
CA TYR A 169 0.47 -8.28 -7.02
C TYR A 169 0.36 -8.89 -8.42
N ASP A 170 -0.81 -8.81 -9.00
CA ASP A 170 -1.06 -9.18 -10.39
C ASP A 170 -1.74 -8.00 -11.09
N GLY A 171 -1.04 -7.37 -12.03
CA GLY A 171 -1.53 -6.18 -12.72
C GLY A 171 -0.44 -5.20 -13.12
N GLN A 172 -0.82 -3.93 -13.25
CA GLN A 172 0.07 -2.84 -13.65
C GLN A 172 0.22 -1.81 -12.53
N MET A 173 1.41 -1.22 -12.43
CA MET A 173 1.72 -0.09 -11.54
C MET A 173 2.52 0.96 -12.27
#